data_a1941251c99bd78a0160a55066e102af
#
_entry.id   a1941251c99bd78a0160a55066e102af
#
_cell.length_a   1.000
_cell.length_b   1.000
_cell.length_c   1.000
_cell.angle_alpha   90.00
_cell.angle_beta   90.00
_cell.angle_gamma   90.00
#
_symmetry.space_group_name_H-M   'P 1'
#
loop_
_entity.id
_entity.type
_entity.pdbx_description
1 polymer ?
#
loop_
_entity_poly.entity_id
_entity_poly.type
_entity_poly.pdbx_seq_one_letter_code
_entity_poly.pdbx_strand_id
1 'polypeptide(L)'
;MTLQSNGKEKTNMMKFGLLTSICEGMTFEEVVNFAAENQLECLEVACWPQGGAQRRYAGVSHIDVANLDEKKAAEIKQLCQEKGVEISSLAYYPNTLEPDEKKRNSYISDL
;
A
#
# COMPACT_ATOMS: atom_id res chain seq x y z
N MET A 1 -2.99 -26.78 11.78
CA MET A 1 -3.39 -26.87 11.46
C MET A 1 -3.49 -27.11 10.99
N THR A 2 -3.20 -26.78 10.96
CA THR A 2 -3.51 -26.92 10.35
C THR A 2 -3.53 -26.73 9.87
N LEU A 3 -3.34 -26.48 9.57
CA LEU A 3 -3.68 -26.34 8.84
C LEU A 3 -3.62 -26.05 8.70
N GLN A 4 -3.42 -26.02 8.62
CA GLN A 4 -3.69 -25.93 8.23
C GLN A 4 -3.74 -25.87 7.91
N SER A 5 -3.44 -25.89 7.90
CA SER A 5 -3.88 -25.93 7.38
C SER A 5 -4.26 -25.96 7.05
N ASN A 6 -4.35 -25.98 6.93
CA ASN A 6 -4.99 -26.08 6.40
C ASN A 6 -5.61 -25.67 6.04
N GLY A 7 -6.02 -26.21 6.48
CA GLY A 7 -7.18 -25.58 5.92
C GLY A 7 -6.94 -24.33 5.18
N LYS A 8 -6.01 -23.71 5.44
CA LYS A 8 -5.79 -22.49 4.75
C LYS A 8 -5.20 -22.66 3.38
N GLU A 9 -4.83 -23.79 3.01
CA GLU A 9 -4.23 -23.91 1.70
C GLU A 9 -5.20 -23.66 0.57
N LYS A 10 -6.43 -24.07 0.67
CA LYS A 10 -7.34 -23.77 -0.41
C LYS A 10 -7.68 -22.30 -0.48
N THR A 11 -7.67 -21.63 0.63
CA THR A 11 -7.93 -20.22 0.65
C THR A 11 -6.70 -19.42 0.28
N ASN A 12 -5.52 -20.05 0.24
CA ASN A 12 -4.30 -19.36 -0.17
C ASN A 12 -4.33 -18.91 -1.61
N MET A 13 -5.25 -19.42 -2.40
CA MET A 13 -5.36 -19.01 -3.80
C MET A 13 -6.05 -17.66 -3.94
N MET A 14 -6.73 -17.18 -2.92
CA MET A 14 -7.44 -15.92 -2.98
C MET A 14 -7.40 -15.23 -1.64
N LYS A 15 -6.98 -13.97 -1.66
CA LYS A 15 -6.95 -13.14 -0.47
C LYS A 15 -7.74 -11.87 -0.72
N PHE A 16 -8.43 -11.41 0.29
CA PHE A 16 -9.14 -10.15 0.23
C PHE A 16 -8.26 -9.04 0.76
N GLY A 17 -8.24 -7.93 0.05
CA GLY A 17 -7.40 -6.82 0.39
C GLY A 17 -8.02 -5.48 0.10
N LEU A 18 -7.24 -4.44 0.32
CA LEU A 18 -7.69 -3.06 0.22
C LEU A 18 -6.61 -2.22 -0.44
N LEU A 19 -7.02 -1.31 -1.33
CA LEU A 19 -6.14 -0.27 -1.84
C LEU A 19 -6.20 0.91 -0.86
N THR A 20 -5.06 1.25 -0.26
CA THR A 20 -5.06 2.19 0.85
C THR A 20 -5.36 3.63 0.48
N SER A 21 -5.38 3.97 -0.81
CA SER A 21 -5.71 5.34 -1.22
C SER A 21 -7.11 5.79 -0.77
N ILE A 22 -8.02 4.86 -0.49
CA ILE A 22 -9.34 5.23 0.05
C ILE A 22 -9.29 5.57 1.53
N CYS A 23 -8.16 5.34 2.19
CA CYS A 23 -7.97 5.61 3.61
C CYS A 23 -7.23 6.93 3.83
N GLU A 24 -7.62 7.95 3.12
CA GLU A 24 -7.03 9.27 3.24
C GLU A 24 -7.17 9.77 4.68
N GLY A 25 -6.09 10.36 5.21
CA GLY A 25 -6.11 10.88 6.56
C GLY A 25 -5.73 9.89 7.65
N MET A 26 -5.53 8.62 7.29
CA MET A 26 -5.07 7.60 8.24
C MET A 26 -3.57 7.39 8.10
N THR A 27 -2.91 7.07 9.21
CA THR A 27 -1.50 6.65 9.16
C THR A 27 -1.42 5.22 8.65
N PHE A 28 -0.21 4.79 8.24
CA PHE A 28 -0.02 3.41 7.81
C PHE A 28 -0.41 2.42 8.91
N GLU A 29 -0.01 2.70 10.15
CA GLU A 29 -0.37 1.84 11.27
C GLU A 29 -1.88 1.74 11.44
N GLU A 30 -2.58 2.86 11.34
CA GLU A 30 -4.04 2.87 11.44
C GLU A 30 -4.68 2.05 10.32
N VAL A 31 -4.13 2.12 9.10
CA VAL A 31 -4.63 1.34 7.97
C VAL A 31 -4.42 -0.16 8.20
N VAL A 32 -3.24 -0.55 8.69
CA VAL A 32 -2.95 -1.95 8.99
C VAL A 32 -3.88 -2.47 10.08
N ASN A 33 -4.11 -1.68 11.12
CA ASN A 33 -5.03 -2.07 12.19
C ASN A 33 -6.46 -2.22 11.65
N PHE A 34 -6.90 -1.29 10.81
CA PHE A 34 -8.21 -1.36 10.18
C PHE A 34 -8.36 -2.66 9.37
N ALA A 35 -7.35 -2.98 8.59
CA ALA A 35 -7.35 -4.20 7.77
C ALA A 35 -7.44 -5.45 8.66
N ALA A 36 -6.65 -5.49 9.73
CA ALA A 36 -6.65 -6.62 10.64
C ALA A 36 -8.00 -6.80 11.33
N GLU A 37 -8.60 -5.70 11.77
CA GLU A 37 -9.91 -5.72 12.45
C GLU A 37 -11.03 -6.18 11.52
N ASN A 38 -10.89 -5.93 10.23
CA ASN A 38 -11.90 -6.31 9.25
C ASN A 38 -11.54 -7.58 8.48
N GLN A 39 -10.54 -8.32 8.97
CA GLN A 39 -10.13 -9.61 8.41
C GLN A 39 -9.67 -9.51 6.95
N LEU A 40 -9.13 -8.36 6.57
CA LEU A 40 -8.48 -8.19 5.27
C LEU A 40 -7.06 -8.74 5.37
N GLU A 41 -6.64 -9.46 4.35
CA GLU A 41 -5.38 -10.22 4.40
C GLU A 41 -4.22 -9.49 3.75
N CYS A 42 -4.50 -8.55 2.86
CA CYS A 42 -3.44 -7.84 2.16
C CYS A 42 -3.83 -6.39 1.86
N LEU A 43 -2.80 -5.60 1.58
CA LEU A 43 -2.95 -4.19 1.22
C LEU A 43 -2.16 -3.90 -0.03
N GLU A 44 -2.76 -3.14 -0.93
CA GLU A 44 -2.02 -2.44 -1.98
C GLU A 44 -1.80 -1.03 -1.44
N VAL A 45 -0.56 -0.70 -1.11
CA VAL A 45 -0.24 0.50 -0.34
C VAL A 45 0.06 1.68 -1.25
N ALA A 46 -0.68 2.77 -1.06
CA ALA A 46 -0.48 3.98 -1.82
C ALA A 46 0.84 4.65 -1.44
N CYS A 47 1.63 4.99 -2.46
CA CYS A 47 2.97 5.56 -2.31
C CYS A 47 3.17 6.77 -3.22
N TRP A 48 2.17 7.64 -3.30
CA TRP A 48 2.28 8.83 -4.14
C TRP A 48 3.31 9.79 -3.56
N PRO A 49 4.07 10.50 -4.43
CA PRO A 49 4.94 11.57 -3.94
C PRO A 49 4.14 12.61 -3.16
N GLN A 50 4.76 13.20 -2.15
CA GLN A 50 4.11 14.21 -1.32
C GLN A 50 3.82 15.47 -2.12
N GLY A 51 2.65 16.05 -1.91
CA GLY A 51 2.26 17.32 -2.51
C GLY A 51 1.04 17.23 -3.41
N GLY A 52 0.55 18.35 -3.80
CA GLY A 52 -0.64 18.67 -4.55
C GLY A 52 -1.35 17.63 -5.39
N ALA A 53 -2.29 16.96 -4.80
CA ALA A 53 -3.18 16.09 -5.54
C ALA A 53 -4.32 16.92 -6.12
N GLN A 54 -4.62 16.74 -7.40
CA GLN A 54 -5.72 17.43 -8.05
C GLN A 54 -6.97 16.57 -8.18
N ARG A 55 -6.85 15.28 -7.95
CA ARG A 55 -7.97 14.35 -8.04
C ARG A 55 -8.14 13.63 -6.71
N ARG A 56 -9.37 13.23 -6.46
CA ARG A 56 -9.67 12.46 -5.27
C ARG A 56 -8.78 11.22 -5.19
N TYR A 57 -8.23 10.98 -4.03
CA TYR A 57 -7.31 9.87 -3.72
C TYR A 57 -5.92 9.97 -4.35
N ALA A 58 -5.70 10.85 -5.31
CA ALA A 58 -4.35 11.08 -5.83
C ALA A 58 -3.53 11.82 -4.78
N GLY A 59 -2.25 11.46 -4.67
CA GLY A 59 -1.38 12.07 -3.67
C GLY A 59 -1.46 11.45 -2.29
N VAL A 60 -2.36 10.50 -2.07
CA VAL A 60 -2.40 9.76 -0.80
C VAL A 60 -1.17 8.87 -0.71
N SER A 61 -0.49 8.92 0.42
CA SER A 61 0.71 8.11 0.62
C SER A 61 0.73 7.57 2.04
N HIS A 62 0.84 6.27 2.17
CA HIS A 62 0.96 5.60 3.46
C HIS A 62 2.37 5.07 3.71
N ILE A 63 3.18 4.97 2.66
CA ILE A 63 4.60 4.68 2.77
C ILE A 63 5.33 5.74 1.96
N ASP A 64 6.18 6.51 2.61
CA ASP A 64 7.00 7.54 1.95
C ASP A 64 8.26 6.87 1.40
N VAL A 65 8.20 6.46 0.14
CA VAL A 65 9.28 5.73 -0.51
C VAL A 65 10.54 6.58 -0.61
N ALA A 66 10.40 7.90 -0.78
CA ALA A 66 11.56 8.78 -0.91
C ALA A 66 12.41 8.84 0.36
N ASN A 67 11.79 8.64 1.52
CA ASN A 67 12.47 8.69 2.81
C ASN A 67 12.56 7.32 3.49
N LEU A 68 12.32 6.26 2.74
CA LEU A 68 12.36 4.90 3.27
C LEU A 68 13.82 4.46 3.45
N ASP A 69 14.14 3.94 4.63
CA ASP A 69 15.43 3.35 4.92
C ASP A 69 15.23 1.92 5.45
N GLU A 70 16.33 1.23 5.73
CA GLU A 70 16.27 -0.15 6.20
C GLU A 70 15.52 -0.29 7.52
N LYS A 71 15.70 0.68 8.42
CA LYS A 71 15.04 0.65 9.72
C LYS A 71 13.53 0.78 9.55
N LYS A 72 13.10 1.74 8.75
CA LYS A 72 11.66 1.94 8.49
C LYS A 72 11.06 0.76 7.77
N ALA A 73 11.78 0.19 6.81
CA ALA A 73 11.32 -1.00 6.12
C ALA A 73 11.14 -2.18 7.08
N ALA A 74 12.08 -2.36 8.01
CA ALA A 74 11.97 -3.42 9.02
C ALA A 74 10.77 -3.20 9.95
N GLU A 75 10.53 -1.95 10.35
CA GLU A 75 9.39 -1.62 11.19
C GLU A 75 8.07 -1.93 10.49
N ILE A 76 7.98 -1.58 9.20
CA ILE A 76 6.79 -1.87 8.39
C ILE A 76 6.56 -3.37 8.29
N LYS A 77 7.60 -4.13 8.00
CA LYS A 77 7.51 -5.58 7.90
C LYS A 77 7.07 -6.20 9.22
N GLN A 78 7.64 -5.73 10.32
CA GLN A 78 7.29 -6.25 11.64
C GLN A 78 5.82 -5.97 11.97
N LEU A 79 5.36 -4.76 11.73
CA LEU A 79 3.97 -4.38 11.96
C LEU A 79 3.02 -5.28 11.17
N CYS A 80 3.32 -5.49 9.89
CA CYS A 80 2.51 -6.34 9.03
C CYS A 80 2.48 -7.78 9.53
N GLN A 81 3.63 -8.31 9.95
CA GLN A 81 3.70 -9.67 10.50
C GLN A 81 2.89 -9.81 11.78
N GLU A 82 2.98 -8.83 12.67
CA GLU A 82 2.25 -8.88 13.95
C GLU A 82 0.75 -8.85 13.73
N LYS A 83 0.28 -8.15 12.71
CA LYS A 83 -1.14 -8.00 12.43
C LYS A 83 -1.67 -9.01 11.43
N GLY A 84 -0.82 -9.82 10.84
CA GLY A 84 -1.23 -10.81 9.86
C GLY A 84 -1.72 -10.23 8.55
N VAL A 85 -1.19 -9.08 8.15
CA VAL A 85 -1.57 -8.39 6.93
C VAL A 85 -0.35 -8.31 6.01
N GLU A 86 -0.51 -8.67 4.74
CA GLU A 86 0.58 -8.62 3.76
C GLU A 86 0.46 -7.38 2.89
N ILE A 87 1.59 -6.91 2.39
CA ILE A 87 1.60 -5.90 1.34
C ILE A 87 1.65 -6.64 0.01
N SER A 88 0.59 -6.50 -0.80
CA SER A 88 0.53 -7.16 -2.10
C SER A 88 1.28 -6.38 -3.17
N SER A 89 1.25 -5.06 -3.09
CA SER A 89 1.94 -4.19 -4.05
C SER A 89 2.00 -2.77 -3.52
N LEU A 90 2.84 -1.98 -4.15
CA LEU A 90 2.91 -0.54 -3.91
C LEU A 90 2.20 0.16 -5.07
N ALA A 91 1.42 1.18 -4.76
CA ALA A 91 0.52 1.81 -5.72
C ALA A 91 0.92 3.26 -6.00
N TYR A 92 1.25 3.51 -7.25
CA TYR A 92 1.47 4.84 -7.77
C TYR A 92 0.98 4.85 -9.22
N TYR A 93 -0.14 5.53 -9.48
CA TYR A 93 -0.80 5.47 -10.78
C TYR A 93 -0.87 6.85 -11.44
N PRO A 94 0.27 7.44 -11.80
CA PRO A 94 0.25 8.71 -12.53
C PRO A 94 -0.13 8.47 -13.99
N ASN A 95 -0.55 9.54 -14.67
CA ASN A 95 -0.80 9.45 -16.10
C ASN A 95 0.52 9.55 -16.87
N THR A 96 1.09 8.41 -17.21
CA THR A 96 2.36 8.35 -17.93
C THR A 96 2.24 8.78 -19.40
N LEU A 97 1.01 9.02 -19.86
CA LEU A 97 0.74 9.53 -21.21
C LEU A 97 0.36 11.01 -21.17
N GLU A 98 0.66 11.72 -20.10
CA GLU A 98 0.41 13.13 -19.92
C GLU A 98 0.99 13.93 -21.10
N PRO A 99 0.20 14.78 -21.77
CA PRO A 99 0.71 15.55 -22.91
C PRO A 99 1.82 16.54 -22.55
N ASP A 100 1.79 17.09 -21.34
CA ASP A 100 2.85 18.02 -20.89
C ASP A 100 4.11 17.20 -20.61
N GLU A 101 5.18 17.51 -21.38
CA GLU A 101 6.41 16.75 -21.32
C GLU A 101 7.06 16.78 -19.93
N LYS A 102 7.07 17.95 -19.29
CA LYS A 102 7.69 18.07 -17.97
C LYS A 102 6.93 17.25 -16.93
N LYS A 103 5.60 17.31 -16.95
CA LYS A 103 4.77 16.53 -16.06
C LYS A 103 4.95 15.05 -16.31
N ARG A 104 4.94 14.64 -17.58
CA ARG A 104 5.11 13.24 -17.95
C ARG A 104 6.45 12.70 -17.46
N ASN A 105 7.53 13.44 -17.67
CA ASN A 105 8.86 13.01 -17.26
C ASN A 105 8.98 12.93 -15.74
N SER A 106 8.33 13.84 -15.02
CA SER A 106 8.27 13.78 -13.57
C SER A 106 7.57 12.51 -13.10
N TYR A 107 6.44 12.18 -13.69
CA TYR A 107 5.69 10.96 -13.33
C TYR A 107 6.52 9.70 -13.58
N ILE A 108 7.19 9.65 -14.74
CA ILE A 108 8.01 8.49 -15.09
C ILE A 108 9.20 8.38 -14.12
N SER A 109 9.80 9.50 -13.78
CA SER A 109 10.94 9.52 -12.84
C SER A 109 10.56 9.00 -11.46
N ASP A 110 9.33 9.22 -11.03
CA ASP A 110 8.88 8.79 -9.70
C ASP A 110 8.46 7.32 -9.64
N LEU A 111 8.37 6.66 -10.78
CA LEU A 111 8.08 5.25 -10.81
C LEU A 111 9.30 4.43 -10.38
#